data_c4a9ad42c9f60bad1cbcf79c29556a70
#
_entry.id   c4a9ad42c9f60bad1cbcf79c29556a70
#
_cell.length_a   1.000
_cell.length_b   1.000
_cell.length_c   1.000
_cell.angle_alpha   90.00
_cell.angle_beta   90.00
_cell.angle_gamma   90.00
#
_symmetry.space_group_name_H-M   'P 1'
#
loop_
_entity.id
_entity.type
_entity.pdbx_description
1 polymer ?
#
loop_
_entity_poly.entity_id
_entity_poly.type
_entity_poly.pdbx_seq_one_letter_code
_entity_poly.pdbx_strand_id
1 'polypeptide(L)'
;EKKPAAPRILILSPTIELASQIKKETARLQGAKDDLFKTLLCVGGSSLKRQIEGLKEKPAVVIGTPARIADLTGLKKLKLHGIEAVVIDEADRLLSRESKDTLQAVLTMLPPKVQVLACSATFTEKDRTLLNDFLCRAETVSLPECISLSNRGALQKSIEHWAFLSDRRNKADTLRALIHALNGSKILIFTAPAQEVETLAQKLRHKKIDAVPLYGKLDGAERKRIIAHFHSGKTHVLITSDLSARGLDIADIDYIVQMQLSKDTDVFIHRAGRTGRAGKKGVNIVIGDEYELRILQGIEKKLG
;
A
#
# COMPACT_ATOMS: atom_id res chain seq x y z
N GLU A 1 5.89 26.28 -25.53
CA GLU A 1 5.67 24.84 -25.76
C GLU A 1 4.17 24.55 -25.85
N LYS A 2 3.73 23.82 -26.90
CA LYS A 2 2.32 23.45 -27.06
C LYS A 2 1.94 22.49 -25.94
N LYS A 3 0.87 22.79 -25.18
CA LYS A 3 0.30 21.87 -24.18
C LYS A 3 0.04 20.51 -24.84
N PRO A 4 0.46 19.39 -24.21
CA PRO A 4 0.27 18.07 -24.80
C PRO A 4 -1.21 17.80 -25.07
N ALA A 5 -1.51 17.21 -26.21
CA ALA A 5 -2.88 16.94 -26.63
C ALA A 5 -3.53 15.77 -25.86
N ALA A 6 -2.72 14.94 -25.21
CA ALA A 6 -3.12 13.75 -24.44
C ALA A 6 -2.15 13.55 -23.26
N PRO A 7 -2.52 12.74 -22.25
CA PRO A 7 -1.58 12.34 -21.20
C PRO A 7 -0.36 11.64 -21.80
N ARG A 8 0.81 11.91 -21.25
CA ARG A 8 2.09 11.30 -21.65
C ARG A 8 2.56 10.25 -20.66
N ILE A 9 2.17 10.38 -19.39
CA ILE A 9 2.55 9.46 -18.33
C ILE A 9 1.29 8.89 -17.68
N LEU A 10 1.28 7.57 -17.54
CA LEU A 10 0.25 6.83 -16.79
C LEU A 10 0.90 6.17 -15.58
N ILE A 11 0.35 6.39 -14.39
CA ILE A 11 0.78 5.72 -13.17
C ILE A 11 -0.37 4.86 -12.68
N LEU A 12 -0.12 3.55 -12.59
CA LEU A 12 -1.08 2.55 -12.13
C LEU A 12 -0.75 2.12 -10.71
N SER A 13 -1.76 2.08 -9.87
CA SER A 13 -1.65 1.71 -8.46
C SER A 13 -2.80 0.78 -8.07
N PRO A 14 -2.60 -0.21 -7.19
CA PRO A 14 -3.64 -1.17 -6.80
C PRO A 14 -4.75 -0.56 -5.96
N THR A 15 -4.50 0.55 -5.26
CA THR A 15 -5.46 1.13 -4.32
C THR A 15 -5.67 2.63 -4.56
N ILE A 16 -6.86 3.10 -4.16
CA ILE A 16 -7.25 4.52 -4.21
C ILE A 16 -6.33 5.38 -3.35
N GLU A 17 -5.98 4.86 -2.19
CA GLU A 17 -5.13 5.54 -1.21
C GLU A 17 -3.72 5.76 -1.75
N LEU A 18 -3.11 4.71 -2.31
CA LEU A 18 -1.78 4.80 -2.89
C LEU A 18 -1.76 5.74 -4.11
N ALA A 19 -2.75 5.62 -5.00
CA ALA A 19 -2.91 6.56 -6.12
C ALA A 19 -3.03 8.02 -5.65
N SER A 20 -3.78 8.25 -4.55
CA SER A 20 -3.93 9.58 -3.95
C SER A 20 -2.63 10.09 -3.33
N GLN A 21 -1.84 9.20 -2.72
CA GLN A 21 -0.52 9.51 -2.18
C GLN A 21 0.44 9.89 -3.30
N ILE A 22 0.51 9.09 -4.36
CA ILE A 22 1.35 9.38 -5.53
C ILE A 22 1.00 10.76 -6.11
N LYS A 23 -0.31 11.09 -6.23
CA LYS A 23 -0.72 12.43 -6.68
C LYS A 23 -0.20 13.53 -5.77
N LYS A 24 -0.26 13.33 -4.44
CA LYS A 24 0.22 14.30 -3.45
C LYS A 24 1.73 14.51 -3.57
N GLU A 25 2.51 13.44 -3.71
CA GLU A 25 3.96 13.51 -3.89
C GLU A 25 4.32 14.15 -5.25
N THR A 26 3.58 13.82 -6.31
CA THR A 26 3.76 14.44 -7.62
C THR A 26 3.53 15.96 -7.55
N ALA A 27 2.52 16.42 -6.80
CA ALA A 27 2.28 17.83 -6.55
C ALA A 27 3.43 18.52 -5.79
N ARG A 28 4.09 17.82 -4.87
CA ARG A 28 5.29 18.35 -4.17
C ARG A 28 6.48 18.53 -5.10
N LEU A 29 6.63 17.65 -6.10
CA LEU A 29 7.69 17.77 -7.10
C LEU A 29 7.49 18.97 -8.04
N GLN A 30 6.27 19.46 -8.21
CA GLN A 30 5.97 20.64 -9.01
C GLN A 30 6.52 21.93 -8.37
N GLY A 31 6.74 21.95 -7.05
CA GLY A 31 7.22 23.12 -6.32
C GLY A 31 6.27 24.32 -6.42
N ALA A 32 6.81 25.53 -6.25
CA ALA A 32 6.02 26.78 -6.34
C ALA A 32 5.60 27.18 -7.76
N LYS A 33 6.02 26.42 -8.79
CA LYS A 33 5.62 26.62 -10.19
C LYS A 33 4.54 25.62 -10.57
N ASP A 34 3.29 25.95 -10.30
CA ASP A 34 2.10 25.14 -10.61
C ASP A 34 1.93 24.77 -12.10
N ASP A 35 2.79 25.26 -13.00
CA ASP A 35 2.63 25.15 -14.45
C ASP A 35 3.52 24.09 -15.13
N LEU A 36 4.36 23.33 -14.39
CA LEU A 36 5.26 22.35 -15.02
C LEU A 36 4.48 21.22 -15.71
N PHE A 37 3.46 20.68 -15.06
CA PHE A 37 2.57 19.68 -15.64
C PHE A 37 1.31 19.48 -14.79
N LYS A 38 0.16 19.27 -15.41
CA LYS A 38 -1.09 18.94 -14.72
C LYS A 38 -1.17 17.45 -14.44
N THR A 39 -1.62 17.07 -13.23
CA THR A 39 -1.88 15.69 -12.83
C THR A 39 -3.35 15.46 -12.57
N LEU A 40 -3.89 14.32 -13.01
CA LEU A 40 -5.27 13.92 -12.76
C LEU A 40 -5.31 12.58 -12.04
N LEU A 41 -6.11 12.50 -10.97
CA LEU A 41 -6.40 11.26 -10.26
C LEU A 41 -7.67 10.61 -10.81
N CYS A 42 -7.55 9.37 -11.28
CA CYS A 42 -8.62 8.55 -11.84
C CYS A 42 -8.81 7.28 -11.00
N VAL A 43 -9.73 7.32 -10.03
CA VAL A 43 -9.95 6.21 -9.09
C VAL A 43 -11.43 5.93 -8.86
N GLY A 44 -11.76 4.70 -8.44
CA GLY A 44 -13.09 4.32 -7.98
C GLY A 44 -13.55 5.15 -6.79
N GLY A 45 -14.83 5.09 -6.44
CA GLY A 45 -15.37 5.83 -5.29
C GLY A 45 -15.43 7.36 -5.45
N SER A 46 -14.85 7.92 -6.52
CA SER A 46 -14.92 9.34 -6.86
C SER A 46 -15.82 9.58 -8.07
N SER A 47 -16.40 10.78 -8.17
CA SER A 47 -17.31 11.15 -9.25
C SER A 47 -16.66 10.96 -10.63
N LEU A 48 -17.22 10.06 -11.43
CA LEU A 48 -16.81 9.83 -12.82
C LEU A 48 -16.90 11.10 -13.65
N LYS A 49 -17.97 11.89 -13.47
CA LYS A 49 -18.19 13.16 -14.18
C LYS A 49 -17.03 14.13 -13.94
N ARG A 50 -16.60 14.30 -12.68
CA ARG A 50 -15.44 15.18 -12.36
C ARG A 50 -14.14 14.70 -12.99
N GLN A 51 -13.93 13.39 -13.07
CA GLN A 51 -12.74 12.83 -13.70
C GLN A 51 -12.76 13.08 -15.22
N ILE A 52 -13.91 12.93 -15.86
CA ILE A 52 -14.09 13.23 -17.28
C ILE A 52 -13.87 14.75 -17.55
N GLU A 53 -14.34 15.61 -16.67
CA GLU A 53 -14.09 17.06 -16.77
C GLU A 53 -12.60 17.38 -16.62
N GLY A 54 -11.91 16.76 -15.65
CA GLY A 54 -10.47 16.91 -15.47
C GLY A 54 -9.65 16.44 -16.67
N LEU A 55 -10.09 15.42 -17.41
CA LEU A 55 -9.43 14.98 -18.64
C LEU A 55 -9.49 16.05 -19.76
N LYS A 56 -10.53 16.89 -19.79
CA LYS A 56 -10.62 18.00 -20.76
C LYS A 56 -9.55 19.06 -20.54
N GLU A 57 -9.00 19.15 -19.33
CA GLU A 57 -7.88 20.06 -19.01
C GLU A 57 -6.53 19.57 -19.53
N LYS A 58 -6.51 18.43 -20.22
CA LYS A 58 -5.33 17.83 -20.85
C LYS A 58 -4.18 17.62 -19.85
N PRO A 59 -4.39 16.83 -18.78
CA PRO A 59 -3.31 16.53 -17.84
C PRO A 59 -2.17 15.79 -18.53
N ALA A 60 -0.93 16.11 -18.19
CA ALA A 60 0.25 15.42 -18.72
C ALA A 60 0.42 14.06 -18.03
N VAL A 61 0.01 13.93 -16.76
CA VAL A 61 0.12 12.74 -15.96
C VAL A 61 -1.27 12.29 -15.49
N VAL A 62 -1.61 11.05 -15.74
CA VAL A 62 -2.81 10.40 -15.19
C VAL A 62 -2.36 9.34 -14.18
N ILE A 63 -2.94 9.39 -12.97
CA ILE A 63 -2.66 8.47 -11.87
C ILE A 63 -3.97 7.76 -11.55
N GLY A 64 -3.98 6.44 -11.47
CA GLY A 64 -5.23 5.76 -11.18
C GLY A 64 -5.13 4.27 -10.91
N THR A 65 -6.29 3.69 -10.59
CA THR A 65 -6.43 2.24 -10.48
C THR A 65 -6.76 1.63 -11.85
N PRO A 66 -6.24 0.44 -12.18
CA PRO A 66 -6.48 -0.18 -13.50
C PRO A 66 -7.95 -0.22 -13.91
N ALA A 67 -8.85 -0.60 -13.00
CA ALA A 67 -10.28 -0.68 -13.28
C ALA A 67 -10.86 0.67 -13.75
N ARG A 68 -10.54 1.77 -13.06
CA ARG A 68 -11.05 3.09 -13.45
C ARG A 68 -10.39 3.61 -14.74
N ILE A 69 -9.15 3.27 -15.00
CA ILE A 69 -8.48 3.59 -16.27
C ILE A 69 -9.16 2.83 -17.42
N ALA A 70 -9.44 1.53 -17.23
CA ALA A 70 -10.19 0.72 -18.20
C ALA A 70 -11.59 1.30 -18.47
N ASP A 71 -12.34 1.68 -17.42
CA ASP A 71 -13.66 2.33 -17.55
C ASP A 71 -13.59 3.58 -18.41
N LEU A 72 -12.67 4.50 -18.07
CA LEU A 72 -12.52 5.78 -18.79
C LEU A 72 -12.08 5.59 -20.24
N THR A 73 -11.26 4.57 -20.50
CA THR A 73 -10.81 4.24 -21.86
C THR A 73 -11.93 3.60 -22.66
N GLY A 74 -12.68 2.64 -22.06
CA GLY A 74 -13.86 2.04 -22.67
C GLY A 74 -14.93 3.07 -23.03
N LEU A 75 -15.14 4.08 -22.18
CA LEU A 75 -16.01 5.21 -22.46
C LEU A 75 -15.43 6.21 -23.50
N LYS A 76 -14.26 5.93 -24.06
CA LYS A 76 -13.54 6.81 -25.02
C LYS A 76 -13.26 8.23 -24.48
N LYS A 77 -13.19 8.39 -23.16
CA LYS A 77 -12.88 9.66 -22.48
C LYS A 77 -11.40 9.83 -22.19
N LEU A 78 -10.69 8.74 -21.91
CA LEU A 78 -9.24 8.69 -21.77
C LEU A 78 -8.64 8.02 -23.01
N LYS A 79 -7.69 8.69 -23.64
CA LYS A 79 -6.98 8.17 -24.82
C LYS A 79 -5.55 7.79 -24.40
N LEU A 80 -5.16 6.53 -24.58
CA LEU A 80 -3.85 6.01 -24.16
C LEU A 80 -2.79 6.04 -25.28
N HIS A 81 -3.16 6.33 -26.51
CA HIS A 81 -2.23 6.34 -27.66
C HIS A 81 -1.10 7.37 -27.55
N GLY A 82 -1.23 8.38 -26.71
CA GLY A 82 -0.22 9.41 -26.45
C GLY A 82 0.67 9.11 -25.24
N ILE A 83 0.48 7.98 -24.57
CA ILE A 83 1.29 7.58 -23.42
C ILE A 83 2.69 7.19 -23.89
N GLU A 84 3.69 7.81 -23.29
CA GLU A 84 5.12 7.57 -23.54
C GLU A 84 5.74 6.72 -22.43
N ALA A 85 5.24 6.85 -21.20
CA ALA A 85 5.72 6.09 -20.07
C ALA A 85 4.57 5.62 -19.17
N VAL A 86 4.69 4.39 -18.67
CA VAL A 86 3.79 3.79 -17.67
C VAL A 86 4.59 3.39 -16.45
N VAL A 87 4.11 3.77 -15.27
CA VAL A 87 4.62 3.30 -13.99
C VAL A 87 3.59 2.36 -13.37
N ILE A 88 4.01 1.17 -12.98
CA ILE A 88 3.21 0.15 -12.28
C ILE A 88 3.75 0.07 -10.86
N ASP A 89 3.07 0.69 -9.91
CA ASP A 89 3.46 0.67 -8.50
C ASP A 89 2.76 -0.46 -7.74
N GLU A 90 3.45 -1.08 -6.78
CA GLU A 90 3.07 -2.35 -6.14
C GLU A 90 2.70 -3.42 -7.21
N ALA A 91 3.62 -3.66 -8.15
CA ALA A 91 3.39 -4.52 -9.31
C ALA A 91 3.02 -5.96 -8.93
N ASP A 92 3.58 -6.53 -7.86
CA ASP A 92 3.23 -7.83 -7.28
C ASP A 92 1.73 -7.95 -7.00
N ARG A 93 1.12 -6.86 -6.53
CA ARG A 93 -0.32 -6.82 -6.24
C ARG A 93 -1.18 -6.64 -7.48
N LEU A 94 -0.72 -5.81 -8.42
CA LEU A 94 -1.42 -5.62 -9.69
C LEU A 94 -1.34 -6.87 -10.59
N LEU A 95 -0.32 -7.70 -10.40
CA LEU A 95 -0.16 -9.00 -11.05
C LEU A 95 -0.87 -10.15 -10.30
N SER A 96 -1.48 -9.87 -9.15
CA SER A 96 -2.26 -10.86 -8.41
C SER A 96 -3.46 -11.37 -9.24
N ARG A 97 -3.95 -12.56 -8.89
CA ARG A 97 -5.07 -13.22 -9.59
C ARG A 97 -6.32 -12.33 -9.69
N GLU A 98 -6.52 -11.43 -8.72
CA GLU A 98 -7.71 -10.55 -8.66
C GLU A 98 -7.61 -9.34 -9.59
N SER A 99 -6.39 -8.86 -9.86
CA SER A 99 -6.15 -7.58 -10.56
C SER A 99 -5.53 -7.75 -11.94
N LYS A 100 -4.94 -8.92 -12.21
CA LYS A 100 -4.14 -9.20 -13.41
C LYS A 100 -4.90 -8.90 -14.70
N ASP A 101 -6.13 -9.41 -14.83
CA ASP A 101 -6.90 -9.28 -16.08
C ASP A 101 -7.21 -7.84 -16.41
N THR A 102 -7.50 -7.03 -15.37
CA THR A 102 -7.77 -5.60 -15.53
C THR A 102 -6.49 -4.83 -15.88
N LEU A 103 -5.37 -5.16 -15.26
CA LEU A 103 -4.06 -4.60 -15.61
C LEU A 103 -3.73 -4.93 -17.06
N GLN A 104 -3.86 -6.19 -17.45
CA GLN A 104 -3.62 -6.67 -18.82
C GLN A 104 -4.45 -5.89 -19.84
N ALA A 105 -5.74 -5.73 -19.57
CA ALA A 105 -6.63 -4.97 -20.45
C ALA A 105 -6.15 -3.53 -20.67
N VAL A 106 -5.59 -2.88 -19.64
CA VAL A 106 -5.02 -1.53 -19.78
C VAL A 106 -3.72 -1.56 -20.58
N LEU A 107 -2.81 -2.50 -20.27
CA LEU A 107 -1.50 -2.58 -20.91
C LEU A 107 -1.61 -2.89 -22.42
N THR A 108 -2.57 -3.69 -22.84
CA THR A 108 -2.81 -4.01 -24.26
C THR A 108 -3.31 -2.82 -25.09
N MET A 109 -3.84 -1.78 -24.44
CA MET A 109 -4.29 -0.55 -25.09
C MET A 109 -3.19 0.50 -25.27
N LEU A 110 -1.99 0.25 -24.74
CA LEU A 110 -0.85 1.17 -24.80
C LEU A 110 -0.11 1.09 -26.15
N PRO A 111 0.62 2.16 -26.52
CA PRO A 111 1.49 2.12 -27.69
C PRO A 111 2.58 1.06 -27.58
N PRO A 112 3.01 0.42 -28.69
CA PRO A 112 4.02 -0.65 -28.67
C PRO A 112 5.41 -0.21 -28.15
N LYS A 113 5.71 1.07 -28.18
CA LYS A 113 7.02 1.65 -27.77
C LYS A 113 6.94 2.39 -26.44
N VAL A 114 5.92 2.13 -25.65
CA VAL A 114 5.79 2.75 -24.33
C VAL A 114 6.91 2.26 -23.40
N GLN A 115 7.54 3.18 -22.67
CA GLN A 115 8.44 2.81 -21.58
C GLN A 115 7.62 2.33 -20.39
N VAL A 116 7.92 1.15 -19.84
CA VAL A 116 7.25 0.63 -18.65
C VAL A 116 8.24 0.48 -17.52
N LEU A 117 7.89 1.05 -16.36
CA LEU A 117 8.61 0.93 -15.11
C LEU A 117 7.70 0.20 -14.12
N ALA A 118 8.13 -0.96 -13.64
CA ALA A 118 7.43 -1.73 -12.62
C ALA A 118 8.21 -1.68 -11.30
N CYS A 119 7.55 -1.21 -10.25
CA CYS A 119 8.08 -1.13 -8.89
C CYS A 119 7.34 -2.12 -8.00
N SER A 120 8.06 -2.90 -7.22
CA SER A 120 7.49 -3.84 -6.27
C SER A 120 8.46 -4.09 -5.12
N ALA A 121 7.93 -4.34 -3.92
CA ALA A 121 8.72 -4.79 -2.78
C ALA A 121 9.13 -6.26 -2.93
N THR A 122 8.30 -7.05 -3.59
CA THR A 122 8.51 -8.48 -3.86
C THR A 122 8.34 -8.74 -5.35
N PHE A 123 9.27 -9.47 -5.95
CA PHE A 123 9.22 -9.76 -7.38
C PHE A 123 9.62 -11.21 -7.63
N THR A 124 8.64 -12.05 -7.92
CA THR A 124 8.87 -13.47 -8.20
C THR A 124 9.21 -13.69 -9.67
N GLU A 125 9.83 -14.85 -10.00
CA GLU A 125 10.05 -15.24 -11.40
C GLU A 125 8.73 -15.33 -12.19
N LYS A 126 7.63 -15.66 -11.52
CA LYS A 126 6.30 -15.68 -12.14
C LYS A 126 5.85 -14.27 -12.51
N ASP A 127 6.10 -13.28 -11.65
CA ASP A 127 5.76 -11.88 -11.93
C ASP A 127 6.59 -11.35 -13.10
N ARG A 128 7.87 -11.73 -13.17
CA ARG A 128 8.75 -11.42 -14.32
C ARG A 128 8.21 -12.02 -15.61
N THR A 129 7.84 -13.28 -15.60
CA THR A 129 7.27 -13.95 -16.77
C THR A 129 6.01 -13.24 -17.25
N LEU A 130 5.11 -12.94 -16.33
CA LEU A 130 3.88 -12.20 -16.62
C LEU A 130 4.12 -10.80 -17.19
N LEU A 131 5.11 -10.09 -16.68
CA LEU A 131 5.46 -8.78 -17.22
C LEU A 131 6.18 -8.89 -18.56
N ASN A 132 7.04 -9.89 -18.77
CA ASN A 132 7.73 -10.09 -20.03
C ASN A 132 6.76 -10.39 -21.19
N ASP A 133 5.63 -11.03 -20.91
CA ASP A 133 4.56 -11.25 -21.92
C ASP A 133 3.97 -9.91 -22.40
N PHE A 134 4.07 -8.85 -21.60
CA PHE A 134 3.60 -7.49 -21.96
C PHE A 134 4.73 -6.54 -22.35
N LEU A 135 5.95 -6.80 -21.90
CA LEU A 135 7.11 -5.95 -22.05
C LEU A 135 8.11 -6.60 -23.02
N CYS A 136 8.02 -6.24 -24.29
CA CYS A 136 9.06 -6.62 -25.25
C CYS A 136 10.42 -6.04 -24.81
N ARG A 137 11.28 -6.86 -24.19
CA ARG A 137 12.62 -6.52 -23.66
C ARG A 137 12.62 -5.75 -22.34
N ALA A 138 12.18 -6.40 -21.26
CA ALA A 138 12.40 -5.83 -19.93
C ALA A 138 13.86 -5.98 -19.51
N GLU A 139 14.55 -4.86 -19.30
CA GLU A 139 15.80 -4.82 -18.57
C GLU A 139 15.51 -4.79 -17.07
N THR A 140 16.05 -5.76 -16.32
CA THR A 140 15.95 -5.75 -14.87
C THR A 140 17.05 -4.87 -14.30
N VAL A 141 16.67 -3.72 -13.74
CA VAL A 141 17.57 -2.88 -12.99
C VAL A 141 17.53 -3.31 -11.54
N SER A 142 18.58 -3.99 -11.08
CA SER A 142 18.80 -4.23 -9.66
C SER A 142 19.42 -3.00 -9.04
N LEU A 143 18.72 -2.41 -8.08
CA LEU A 143 19.23 -1.27 -7.34
C LEU A 143 20.35 -1.73 -6.37
N PRO A 144 21.32 -0.85 -6.04
CA PRO A 144 22.39 -1.18 -5.09
C PRO A 144 21.87 -1.70 -3.75
N GLU A 145 22.68 -2.41 -2.98
CA GLU A 145 22.31 -3.13 -1.75
C GLU A 145 21.47 -2.33 -0.73
N CYS A 146 21.63 -1.02 -0.69
CA CYS A 146 20.80 -0.16 0.17
C CYS A 146 19.32 -0.11 -0.23
N ILE A 147 18.97 -0.57 -1.44
CA ILE A 147 17.62 -0.58 -2.00
C ILE A 147 17.29 -1.99 -2.52
N SER A 148 18.29 -2.89 -2.61
CA SER A 148 18.10 -4.25 -3.11
C SER A 148 17.35 -5.10 -2.07
N LEU A 149 16.07 -5.23 -2.26
CA LEU A 149 15.24 -6.28 -1.65
C LEU A 149 15.41 -7.63 -2.40
N SER A 150 16.36 -7.72 -3.33
CA SER A 150 16.60 -8.89 -4.17
C SER A 150 17.28 -10.07 -3.44
N ASN A 151 17.79 -9.88 -2.25
CA ASN A 151 18.06 -10.98 -1.35
C ASN A 151 16.80 -11.26 -0.54
N ARG A 152 15.92 -12.09 -1.12
CA ARG A 152 14.82 -12.81 -0.49
C ARG A 152 14.48 -12.29 0.91
N GLY A 153 13.66 -11.23 0.97
CA GLY A 153 13.04 -10.84 2.22
C GLY A 153 13.97 -10.27 3.29
N ALA A 154 15.03 -9.54 2.94
CA ALA A 154 15.81 -8.83 3.94
C ALA A 154 14.88 -7.85 4.69
N LEU A 155 14.47 -8.26 5.87
CA LEU A 155 13.83 -7.37 6.82
C LEU A 155 14.73 -6.16 7.00
N GLN A 156 14.18 -4.97 6.95
CA GLN A 156 14.97 -3.75 7.13
C GLN A 156 15.74 -3.85 8.45
N LYS A 157 17.06 -3.72 8.43
CA LYS A 157 17.92 -3.75 9.63
C LYS A 157 17.52 -2.74 10.71
N SER A 158 16.70 -1.75 10.34
CA SER A 158 16.13 -0.76 11.25
C SER A 158 14.91 -1.25 12.04
N ILE A 159 14.40 -2.47 11.76
CA ILE A 159 13.23 -3.02 12.41
C ILE A 159 13.65 -4.19 13.32
N GLU A 160 13.41 -4.04 14.61
CA GLU A 160 13.53 -5.13 15.58
C GLU A 160 12.27 -6.02 15.52
N HIS A 161 12.43 -7.32 15.76
CA HIS A 161 11.33 -8.28 15.75
C HIS A 161 11.20 -8.95 17.11
N TRP A 162 10.02 -8.80 17.72
CA TRP A 162 9.69 -9.42 19.00
C TRP A 162 8.54 -10.40 18.83
N ALA A 163 8.55 -11.48 19.62
CA ALA A 163 7.47 -12.46 19.64
C ALA A 163 7.00 -12.73 21.08
N PHE A 164 5.71 -12.71 21.28
CA PHE A 164 5.08 -13.02 22.55
C PHE A 164 4.19 -14.26 22.39
N LEU A 165 4.47 -15.30 23.16
CA LEU A 165 3.59 -16.45 23.28
C LEU A 165 2.35 -16.06 24.08
N SER A 166 1.19 -16.26 23.53
CA SER A 166 -0.08 -16.00 24.20
C SER A 166 -1.17 -16.92 23.66
N ASP A 167 -1.86 -17.60 24.57
CA ASP A 167 -3.02 -18.39 24.21
C ASP A 167 -4.08 -17.52 23.51
N ARG A 168 -4.80 -18.12 22.58
CA ARG A 168 -5.81 -17.42 21.77
C ARG A 168 -6.81 -16.61 22.61
N ARG A 169 -7.17 -17.12 23.80
CA ARG A 169 -8.10 -16.44 24.74
C ARG A 169 -7.48 -15.23 25.40
N ASN A 170 -6.17 -15.25 25.64
CA ASN A 170 -5.42 -14.24 26.39
C ASN A 170 -4.76 -13.19 25.51
N LYS A 171 -4.76 -13.36 24.18
CA LYS A 171 -4.11 -12.42 23.26
C LYS A 171 -4.53 -10.96 23.46
N ALA A 172 -5.82 -10.71 23.73
CA ALA A 172 -6.30 -9.34 23.95
C ALA A 172 -5.76 -8.74 25.26
N ASP A 173 -5.57 -9.56 26.31
CA ASP A 173 -4.99 -9.09 27.57
C ASP A 173 -3.48 -8.89 27.45
N THR A 174 -2.77 -9.75 26.70
CA THR A 174 -1.36 -9.56 26.35
C THR A 174 -1.17 -8.28 25.55
N LEU A 175 -2.01 -8.04 24.55
CA LEU A 175 -2.00 -6.80 23.78
C LEU A 175 -2.23 -5.58 24.67
N ARG A 176 -3.18 -5.64 25.59
CA ARG A 176 -3.47 -4.57 26.53
C ARG A 176 -2.25 -4.24 27.40
N ALA A 177 -1.63 -5.26 27.98
CA ALA A 177 -0.42 -5.10 28.80
C ALA A 177 0.71 -4.46 27.98
N LEU A 178 0.88 -4.89 26.74
CA LEU A 178 1.86 -4.32 25.80
C LEU A 178 1.58 -2.85 25.51
N ILE A 179 0.33 -2.47 25.19
CA ILE A 179 -0.04 -1.08 24.93
C ILE A 179 0.25 -0.19 26.14
N HIS A 180 -0.02 -0.67 27.34
CA HIS A 180 0.31 0.08 28.56
C HIS A 180 1.82 0.24 28.76
N ALA A 181 2.62 -0.78 28.47
CA ALA A 181 4.08 -0.72 28.54
C ALA A 181 4.67 0.24 27.49
N LEU A 182 4.03 0.38 26.34
CA LEU A 182 4.44 1.23 25.21
C LEU A 182 3.75 2.61 25.24
N ASN A 183 3.36 3.10 26.39
CA ASN A 183 2.57 4.32 26.57
C ASN A 183 3.15 5.50 25.80
N GLY A 184 2.29 6.22 25.09
CA GLY A 184 2.65 7.41 24.29
C GLY A 184 3.19 7.10 22.87
N SER A 185 3.43 5.84 22.55
CA SER A 185 3.92 5.43 21.23
C SER A 185 2.79 5.22 20.22
N LYS A 186 3.08 5.42 18.94
CA LYS A 186 2.15 5.14 17.84
C LYS A 186 2.19 3.66 17.48
N ILE A 187 1.09 2.98 17.72
CA ILE A 187 0.95 1.54 17.56
C ILE A 187 -0.07 1.24 16.45
N LEU A 188 0.34 0.50 15.41
CA LEU A 188 -0.54 -0.03 14.38
C LEU A 188 -0.71 -1.54 14.59
N ILE A 189 -1.95 -1.97 14.79
CA ILE A 189 -2.30 -3.36 15.10
C ILE A 189 -2.97 -3.99 13.87
N PHE A 190 -2.42 -5.11 13.42
CA PHE A 190 -3.00 -5.94 12.38
C PHE A 190 -3.77 -7.11 12.98
N THR A 191 -5.03 -7.25 12.60
CA THR A 191 -5.89 -8.40 12.92
C THR A 191 -6.69 -8.86 11.71
N ALA A 192 -7.09 -10.11 11.69
CA ALA A 192 -7.91 -10.72 10.66
C ALA A 192 -8.87 -11.75 11.30
N PRO A 193 -10.04 -11.99 10.73
CA PRO A 193 -10.61 -11.31 9.57
C PRO A 193 -11.02 -9.86 9.87
N ALA A 194 -11.44 -9.10 8.85
CA ALA A 194 -11.79 -7.68 8.99
C ALA A 194 -12.88 -7.40 10.04
N GLN A 195 -13.76 -8.38 10.32
CA GLN A 195 -14.80 -8.28 11.37
C GLN A 195 -14.19 -8.19 12.77
N GLU A 196 -13.01 -8.74 12.99
CA GLU A 196 -12.34 -8.69 14.30
C GLU A 196 -11.75 -7.31 14.62
N VAL A 197 -11.55 -6.45 13.61
CA VAL A 197 -11.01 -5.09 13.81
C VAL A 197 -11.89 -4.28 14.77
N GLU A 198 -13.20 -4.24 14.52
CA GLU A 198 -14.15 -3.51 15.37
C GLU A 198 -14.30 -4.18 16.74
N THR A 199 -14.40 -5.53 16.77
CA THR A 199 -14.52 -6.29 18.01
C THR A 199 -13.32 -6.05 18.94
N LEU A 200 -12.11 -6.05 18.40
CA LEU A 200 -10.89 -5.80 19.16
C LEU A 200 -10.86 -4.34 19.66
N ALA A 201 -11.24 -3.37 18.81
CA ALA A 201 -11.33 -1.98 19.22
C ALA A 201 -12.32 -1.77 20.37
N GLN A 202 -13.50 -2.40 20.32
CA GLN A 202 -14.50 -2.32 21.38
C GLN A 202 -13.96 -2.93 22.71
N LYS A 203 -13.28 -4.09 22.64
CA LYS A 203 -12.65 -4.70 23.82
C LYS A 203 -11.61 -3.79 24.46
N LEU A 204 -10.76 -3.13 23.67
CA LEU A 204 -9.74 -2.23 24.18
C LEU A 204 -10.36 -0.93 24.75
N ARG A 205 -11.37 -0.36 24.08
CA ARG A 205 -12.10 0.81 24.59
C ARG A 205 -12.82 0.54 25.91
N HIS A 206 -13.41 -0.64 26.06
CA HIS A 206 -14.01 -1.06 27.34
C HIS A 206 -12.97 -1.08 28.48
N LYS A 207 -11.70 -1.29 28.16
CA LYS A 207 -10.57 -1.23 29.09
C LYS A 207 -9.89 0.15 29.14
N LYS A 208 -10.59 1.20 28.69
CA LYS A 208 -10.13 2.59 28.68
C LYS A 208 -8.89 2.86 27.79
N ILE A 209 -8.66 2.03 26.80
CA ILE A 209 -7.63 2.27 25.77
C ILE A 209 -8.32 2.91 24.57
N ASP A 210 -7.85 4.09 24.16
CA ASP A 210 -8.34 4.79 22.97
C ASP A 210 -7.79 4.13 21.70
N ALA A 211 -8.44 3.03 21.29
CA ALA A 211 -8.11 2.28 20.10
C ALA A 211 -9.15 2.53 19.00
N VAL A 212 -8.70 2.98 17.83
CA VAL A 212 -9.58 3.33 16.71
C VAL A 212 -9.50 2.27 15.62
N PRO A 213 -10.64 1.71 15.19
CA PRO A 213 -10.68 0.72 14.12
C PRO A 213 -10.65 1.42 12.75
N LEU A 214 -9.88 0.84 11.82
CA LEU A 214 -9.83 1.23 10.42
C LEU A 214 -10.16 0.02 9.55
N TYR A 215 -11.35 0.00 8.94
CA TYR A 215 -11.85 -1.10 8.12
C TYR A 215 -12.49 -0.62 6.81
N GLY A 216 -12.69 -1.54 5.85
CA GLY A 216 -13.06 -1.19 4.48
C GLY A 216 -14.45 -0.58 4.28
N LYS A 217 -15.37 -0.71 5.25
CA LYS A 217 -16.74 -0.19 5.17
C LYS A 217 -16.87 1.28 5.62
N LEU A 218 -15.80 1.88 6.15
CA LEU A 218 -15.79 3.29 6.53
C LEU A 218 -15.94 4.18 5.29
N ASP A 219 -16.70 5.26 5.41
CA ASP A 219 -16.76 6.25 4.36
C ASP A 219 -15.42 6.99 4.21
N GLY A 220 -15.20 7.61 3.04
CA GLY A 220 -13.93 8.26 2.73
C GLY A 220 -13.61 9.45 3.63
N ALA A 221 -14.59 10.14 4.18
CA ALA A 221 -14.39 11.30 5.07
C ALA A 221 -13.99 10.83 6.47
N GLU A 222 -14.68 9.82 7.00
CA GLU A 222 -14.36 9.22 8.29
C GLU A 222 -12.98 8.57 8.28
N ARG A 223 -12.64 7.82 7.22
CA ARG A 223 -11.31 7.24 7.03
C ARG A 223 -10.21 8.30 7.06
N LYS A 224 -10.38 9.42 6.34
CA LYS A 224 -9.44 10.54 6.35
C LYS A 224 -9.29 11.16 7.74
N ARG A 225 -10.40 11.31 8.47
CA ARG A 225 -10.39 11.86 9.84
C ARG A 225 -9.61 10.97 10.79
N ILE A 226 -9.83 9.65 10.76
CA ILE A 226 -9.11 8.68 11.59
C ILE A 226 -7.61 8.75 11.32
N ILE A 227 -7.20 8.74 10.05
CA ILE A 227 -5.79 8.83 9.65
C ILE A 227 -5.18 10.15 10.11
N ALA A 228 -5.88 11.27 9.94
CA ALA A 228 -5.41 12.58 10.39
C ALA A 228 -5.24 12.65 11.93
N HIS A 229 -6.14 12.04 12.70
CA HIS A 229 -6.03 11.98 14.16
C HIS A 229 -4.83 11.12 14.60
N PHE A 230 -4.58 9.99 13.91
CA PHE A 230 -3.42 9.16 14.18
C PHE A 230 -2.11 9.88 13.82
N HIS A 231 -2.07 10.59 12.70
CA HIS A 231 -0.91 11.40 12.32
C HIS A 231 -0.60 12.51 13.34
N SER A 232 -1.63 13.22 13.80
CA SER A 232 -1.47 14.32 14.77
C SER A 232 -1.19 13.86 16.20
N GLY A 233 -1.19 12.54 16.46
CA GLY A 233 -1.01 11.99 17.80
C GLY A 233 -2.22 12.19 18.73
N LYS A 234 -3.40 12.55 18.20
CA LYS A 234 -4.65 12.54 18.98
C LYS A 234 -5.11 11.13 19.32
N THR A 235 -4.75 10.16 18.50
CA THR A 235 -4.97 8.73 18.69
C THR A 235 -3.65 8.02 18.54
N HIS A 236 -3.30 7.17 19.48
CA HIS A 236 -2.03 6.43 19.49
C HIS A 236 -2.16 4.97 19.05
N VAL A 237 -3.35 4.40 19.10
CA VAL A 237 -3.59 2.99 18.75
C VAL A 237 -4.56 2.89 17.59
N LEU A 238 -4.09 2.36 16.47
CA LEU A 238 -4.90 2.11 15.28
C LEU A 238 -4.98 0.61 15.01
N ILE A 239 -6.19 0.07 14.80
CA ILE A 239 -6.42 -1.35 14.51
C ILE A 239 -6.91 -1.46 13.08
N THR A 240 -6.32 -2.36 12.31
CA THR A 240 -6.66 -2.52 10.89
C THR A 240 -6.53 -3.98 10.42
N SER A 241 -7.04 -4.25 9.23
CA SER A 241 -6.77 -5.47 8.48
C SER A 241 -5.86 -5.17 7.29
N ASP A 242 -5.26 -6.21 6.69
CA ASP A 242 -4.39 -6.04 5.52
C ASP A 242 -5.05 -5.25 4.39
N LEU A 243 -6.31 -5.60 4.09
CA LEU A 243 -7.07 -4.92 3.03
C LEU A 243 -7.23 -3.42 3.32
N SER A 244 -7.49 -3.07 4.58
CA SER A 244 -7.74 -1.68 4.98
C SER A 244 -6.45 -0.88 5.21
N ALA A 245 -5.35 -1.56 5.50
CA ALA A 245 -4.02 -0.95 5.66
C ALA A 245 -3.30 -0.67 4.34
N ARG A 246 -3.78 -1.28 3.25
CA ARG A 246 -3.16 -1.11 1.92
C ARG A 246 -3.23 0.34 1.47
N GLY A 247 -2.12 0.84 0.94
CA GLY A 247 -2.02 2.22 0.46
C GLY A 247 -2.12 3.30 1.54
N LEU A 248 -2.13 2.94 2.84
CA LEU A 248 -2.09 3.92 3.90
C LEU A 248 -0.69 4.55 3.99
N ASP A 249 -0.64 5.85 3.78
CA ASP A 249 0.51 6.65 4.15
C ASP A 249 0.39 7.01 5.63
N ILE A 250 0.78 6.08 6.48
CA ILE A 250 0.91 6.34 7.91
C ILE A 250 2.39 6.41 8.19
N ALA A 251 2.89 7.63 8.37
CA ALA A 251 4.26 7.87 8.80
C ALA A 251 4.38 7.78 10.32
N ASP A 252 5.62 7.63 10.77
CA ASP A 252 5.97 7.69 12.19
C ASP A 252 5.24 6.68 13.07
N ILE A 253 5.16 5.41 12.62
CA ILE A 253 4.69 4.29 13.43
C ILE A 253 5.90 3.74 14.19
N ASP A 254 5.80 3.70 15.52
CA ASP A 254 6.86 3.16 16.38
C ASP A 254 6.77 1.63 16.43
N TYR A 255 5.56 1.11 16.61
CA TYR A 255 5.31 -0.33 16.80
C TYR A 255 4.24 -0.84 15.83
N ILE A 256 4.56 -1.96 15.19
CA ILE A 256 3.60 -2.81 14.49
C ILE A 256 3.28 -3.99 15.38
N VAL A 257 2.01 -4.31 15.58
CA VAL A 257 1.59 -5.50 16.31
C VAL A 257 0.77 -6.40 15.38
N GLN A 258 1.21 -7.64 15.18
CA GLN A 258 0.52 -8.64 14.39
C GLN A 258 -0.19 -9.63 15.33
N MET A 259 -1.52 -9.51 15.41
CA MET A 259 -2.36 -10.41 16.23
C MET A 259 -2.64 -11.76 15.58
N GLN A 260 -2.42 -11.84 14.29
CA GLN A 260 -2.54 -13.05 13.48
C GLN A 260 -1.47 -13.04 12.38
N LEU A 261 -0.79 -14.17 12.23
CA LEU A 261 0.21 -14.36 11.19
C LEU A 261 -0.40 -15.00 9.94
N SER A 262 -0.03 -14.43 8.79
CA SER A 262 -0.21 -15.10 7.51
C SER A 262 0.93 -16.10 7.28
N LYS A 263 0.64 -17.22 6.59
CA LYS A 263 1.68 -18.11 6.07
C LYS A 263 2.47 -17.48 4.92
N ASP A 264 1.95 -16.40 4.38
CA ASP A 264 2.57 -15.62 3.32
C ASP A 264 3.61 -14.67 3.90
N THR A 265 4.87 -14.91 3.55
CA THR A 265 6.03 -14.12 3.99
C THR A 265 5.93 -12.67 3.52
N ASP A 266 5.36 -12.42 2.33
CA ASP A 266 5.23 -11.08 1.78
C ASP A 266 4.27 -10.23 2.60
N VAL A 267 3.18 -10.82 3.09
CA VAL A 267 2.25 -10.15 4.00
C VAL A 267 2.97 -9.73 5.29
N PHE A 268 3.81 -10.61 5.85
CA PHE A 268 4.60 -10.31 7.05
C PHE A 268 5.54 -9.12 6.83
N ILE A 269 6.29 -9.14 5.72
CA ILE A 269 7.23 -8.07 5.34
C ILE A 269 6.49 -6.75 5.13
N HIS A 270 5.39 -6.76 4.39
CA HIS A 270 4.59 -5.56 4.10
C HIS A 270 3.98 -4.93 5.36
N ARG A 271 3.58 -5.75 6.35
CA ARG A 271 3.11 -5.26 7.65
C ARG A 271 4.27 -4.66 8.45
N ALA A 272 5.36 -5.40 8.59
CA ALA A 272 6.55 -4.94 9.31
C ALA A 272 7.11 -3.65 8.71
N GLY A 273 7.15 -3.53 7.38
CA GLY A 273 7.62 -2.33 6.67
C GLY A 273 6.72 -1.09 6.81
N ARG A 274 5.68 -1.12 7.65
CA ARG A 274 4.94 0.09 8.04
C ARG A 274 5.66 0.88 9.11
N THR A 275 6.62 0.31 9.81
CA THR A 275 7.56 1.01 10.71
C THR A 275 8.98 1.04 10.14
N GLY A 276 9.92 1.65 10.82
CA GLY A 276 11.34 1.68 10.43
C GLY A 276 11.64 2.50 9.15
N ARG A 277 10.74 3.39 8.73
CA ARG A 277 10.87 4.18 7.50
C ARG A 277 11.78 5.40 7.67
N ALA A 278 12.36 5.85 6.53
CA ALA A 278 13.20 7.06 6.48
C ALA A 278 14.37 7.04 7.49
N GLY A 279 14.98 5.87 7.71
CA GLY A 279 16.13 5.72 8.63
C GLY A 279 15.77 5.70 10.12
N LYS A 280 14.49 5.76 10.48
CA LYS A 280 14.03 5.61 11.87
C LYS A 280 14.08 4.13 12.28
N LYS A 281 14.26 3.87 13.57
CA LYS A 281 14.10 2.53 14.14
C LYS A 281 12.62 2.24 14.33
N GLY A 282 12.26 0.96 14.23
CA GLY A 282 10.91 0.48 14.47
C GLY A 282 10.90 -0.89 15.09
N VAL A 283 9.77 -1.31 15.65
CA VAL A 283 9.62 -2.65 16.22
C VAL A 283 8.38 -3.33 15.63
N ASN A 284 8.56 -4.55 15.14
CA ASN A 284 7.48 -5.42 14.70
C ASN A 284 7.27 -6.53 15.73
N ILE A 285 6.08 -6.59 16.31
CA ILE A 285 5.72 -7.48 17.41
C ILE A 285 4.69 -8.49 16.93
N VAL A 286 4.92 -9.76 17.20
CA VAL A 286 3.96 -10.84 16.97
C VAL A 286 3.40 -11.31 18.32
N ILE A 287 2.07 -11.32 18.45
CA ILE A 287 1.38 -11.98 19.58
C ILE A 287 0.70 -13.23 19.02
N GLY A 288 1.30 -14.38 19.24
CA GLY A 288 0.88 -15.64 18.64
C GLY A 288 0.72 -16.79 19.65
N ASP A 289 -0.14 -17.75 19.32
CA ASP A 289 -0.14 -19.06 19.96
C ASP A 289 1.01 -19.93 19.42
N GLU A 290 1.18 -21.14 19.96
CA GLU A 290 2.25 -22.05 19.51
C GLU A 290 2.21 -22.32 18.00
N TYR A 291 1.02 -22.44 17.42
CA TYR A 291 0.88 -22.68 15.98
C TYR A 291 1.37 -21.49 15.17
N GLU A 292 1.02 -20.28 15.56
CA GLU A 292 1.44 -19.05 14.87
C GLU A 292 2.94 -18.80 15.05
N LEU A 293 3.51 -19.11 16.22
CA LEU A 293 4.95 -19.01 16.43
C LEU A 293 5.74 -20.02 15.58
N ARG A 294 5.18 -21.21 15.30
CA ARG A 294 5.76 -22.14 14.31
C ARG A 294 5.71 -21.56 12.88
N ILE A 295 4.65 -20.83 12.53
CA ILE A 295 4.59 -20.10 11.25
C ILE A 295 5.70 -19.04 11.21
N LEU A 296 5.88 -18.28 12.30
CA LEU A 296 6.93 -17.28 12.41
C LEU A 296 8.33 -17.89 12.21
N GLN A 297 8.64 -19.01 12.84
CA GLN A 297 9.89 -19.74 12.62
C GLN A 297 10.07 -20.16 11.16
N GLY A 298 8.99 -20.53 10.48
CA GLY A 298 9.02 -20.84 9.05
C GLY A 298 9.31 -19.61 8.19
N ILE A 299 8.82 -18.44 8.60
CA ILE A 299 9.11 -17.15 7.94
C ILE A 299 10.58 -16.77 8.19
N GLU A 300 11.06 -16.84 9.43
CA GLU A 300 12.46 -16.54 9.78
C GLU A 300 13.44 -17.39 8.96
N LYS A 301 13.20 -18.70 8.83
CA LYS A 301 14.03 -19.59 8.01
C LYS A 301 14.06 -19.20 6.52
N LYS A 302 13.02 -18.57 6.02
CA LYS A 302 12.97 -18.10 4.62
C LYS A 302 13.66 -16.76 4.42
N LEU A 303 13.70 -15.96 5.46
CA LEU A 303 14.26 -14.61 5.41
C LEU A 303 15.76 -14.56 5.74
N GLY A 304 16.31 -15.60 6.37
CA GLY A 304 17.72 -15.74 6.75
C GLY A 304 17.91 -15.30 8.18
#